data_86bd16509940cb05a97755d1b55914cf
#
_entry.id   86bd16509940cb05a97755d1b55914cf
#
_cell.length_a   1.000
_cell.length_b   1.000
_cell.length_c   1.000
_cell.angle_alpha   90.00
_cell.angle_beta   90.00
_cell.angle_gamma   90.00
#
_symmetry.space_group_name_H-M   'P 1'
#
loop_
_entity.id
_entity.type
_entity.pdbx_description
1 polymer ?
#
loop_
_entity_poly.entity_id
_entity_poly.type
_entity_poly.pdbx_seq_one_letter_code
_entity_poly.pdbx_strand_id
1 'polypeptide(L)'
;MGLTYIKSRFLHPVKMKWYDLQIEIIGAWKFFLKRQRSGERKLTKIHYQSTDKICGNKRSTVIYMANGYTWHGGLADRLKGIVSLYAWCSDHSKPFKINFCHPFRLHNYLIPNEYDWQIADEDISYNPCEVAVKQCLIAPVLAVPTVQPRLPELLGEWLDEHLVQTNAQLHVYTNMRYGNSPLRRPPERIY
;
A
#
# COMPACT_ATOMS: atom_id res chain seq x y z
N MET A 1 38.65 34.52 -22.34
CA MET A 1 37.65 34.89 -21.30
C MET A 1 36.17 34.63 -21.70
N GLY A 2 35.85 33.68 -22.55
CA GLY A 2 34.48 33.53 -23.10
C GLY A 2 33.70 32.23 -22.77
N LEU A 3 34.39 31.18 -22.32
CA LEU A 3 33.74 29.85 -22.17
C LEU A 3 33.12 29.62 -20.77
N THR A 4 33.55 30.33 -19.74
CA THR A 4 33.03 30.15 -18.38
C THR A 4 31.71 30.88 -18.15
N TYR A 5 31.43 31.93 -18.93
CA TYR A 5 30.17 32.70 -18.78
C TYR A 5 28.95 32.00 -19.43
N ILE A 6 29.16 31.19 -20.46
CA ILE A 6 28.08 30.49 -21.16
C ILE A 6 27.59 29.30 -20.31
N LYS A 7 28.46 28.59 -19.57
CA LYS A 7 28.05 27.45 -18.75
C LYS A 7 27.14 27.82 -17.56
N SER A 8 27.35 29.03 -16.97
CA SER A 8 26.50 29.42 -15.82
C SER A 8 25.10 29.84 -16.19
N ARG A 9 24.87 30.35 -17.42
CA ARG A 9 23.57 30.86 -17.87
C ARG A 9 22.61 29.76 -18.30
N PHE A 10 23.09 28.61 -18.76
CA PHE A 10 22.27 27.45 -19.17
C PHE A 10 22.01 26.45 -18.04
N LEU A 11 22.90 26.35 -17.07
CA LEU A 11 22.75 25.41 -15.94
C LEU A 11 21.83 25.93 -14.82
N HIS A 12 21.71 27.26 -14.71
CA HIS A 12 20.88 27.86 -13.66
C HIS A 12 19.35 27.59 -13.85
N PRO A 13 18.77 27.76 -15.04
CA PRO A 13 17.35 27.48 -15.25
C PRO A 13 17.00 25.97 -15.20
N VAL A 14 17.93 25.09 -15.55
CA VAL A 14 17.73 23.64 -15.44
C VAL A 14 17.77 23.19 -13.98
N LYS A 15 18.67 23.73 -13.17
CA LYS A 15 18.71 23.47 -11.72
C LYS A 15 17.46 24.00 -11.00
N MET A 16 16.99 25.20 -11.35
CA MET A 16 15.75 25.76 -10.80
C MET A 16 14.53 24.88 -11.13
N LYS A 17 14.35 24.46 -12.38
CA LYS A 17 13.26 23.54 -12.76
C LYS A 17 13.31 22.20 -12.03
N TRP A 18 14.50 21.69 -11.74
CA TRP A 18 14.68 20.47 -10.95
C TRP A 18 14.28 20.65 -9.50
N TYR A 19 14.63 21.78 -8.89
CA TYR A 19 14.24 22.15 -7.53
C TYR A 19 12.73 22.32 -7.40
N ASP A 20 12.12 23.05 -8.34
CA ASP A 20 10.67 23.27 -8.38
C ASP A 20 9.93 21.94 -8.51
N LEU A 21 10.40 21.05 -9.40
CA LEU A 21 9.84 19.71 -9.57
C LEU A 21 9.95 18.85 -8.30
N GLN A 22 11.06 18.92 -7.59
CA GLN A 22 11.23 18.19 -6.32
C GLN A 22 10.30 18.74 -5.23
N ILE A 23 10.10 20.04 -5.15
CA ILE A 23 9.18 20.67 -4.21
C ILE A 23 7.75 20.28 -4.52
N GLU A 24 7.35 20.25 -5.79
CA GLU A 24 6.01 19.80 -6.22
C GLU A 24 5.77 18.32 -5.88
N ILE A 25 6.76 17.44 -6.12
CA ILE A 25 6.67 16.02 -5.80
C ILE A 25 6.53 15.82 -4.28
N ILE A 26 7.35 16.51 -3.47
CA ILE A 26 7.28 16.43 -2.01
C ILE A 26 5.94 16.97 -1.50
N GLY A 27 5.47 18.07 -2.07
CA GLY A 27 4.18 18.67 -1.72
C GLY A 27 3.01 17.73 -2.04
N ALA A 28 3.00 17.15 -3.25
CA ALA A 28 2.00 16.18 -3.67
C ALA A 28 2.02 14.91 -2.79
N TRP A 29 3.20 14.42 -2.42
CA TRP A 29 3.36 13.27 -1.54
C TRP A 29 2.87 13.56 -0.11
N LYS A 30 3.22 14.69 0.47
CA LYS A 30 2.72 15.11 1.79
C LYS A 30 1.19 15.25 1.79
N PHE A 31 0.62 15.82 0.74
CA PHE A 31 -0.83 15.92 0.59
C PHE A 31 -1.48 14.54 0.48
N PHE A 32 -0.89 13.65 -0.31
CA PHE A 32 -1.32 12.27 -0.44
C PHE A 32 -1.33 11.55 0.91
N LEU A 33 -0.23 11.58 1.67
CA LEU A 33 -0.14 10.96 2.99
C LEU A 33 -1.15 11.54 3.99
N LYS A 34 -1.37 12.85 3.98
CA LYS A 34 -2.40 13.49 4.82
C LYS A 34 -3.79 12.96 4.49
N ARG A 35 -4.09 12.76 3.21
CA ARG A 35 -5.36 12.19 2.76
C ARG A 35 -5.52 10.72 3.20
N GLN A 36 -4.47 9.90 3.09
CA GLN A 36 -4.49 8.52 3.56
C GLN A 36 -4.76 8.43 5.07
N ARG A 37 -4.04 9.20 5.88
CA ARG A 37 -4.27 9.27 7.35
C ARG A 37 -5.69 9.73 7.71
N SER A 38 -6.29 10.62 6.93
CA SER A 38 -7.69 11.00 7.10
C SER A 38 -8.65 9.85 6.79
N GLY A 39 -8.37 9.10 5.72
CA GLY A 39 -9.11 7.89 5.35
C GLY A 39 -9.01 6.80 6.42
N GLU A 40 -7.81 6.52 6.92
CA GLU A 40 -7.57 5.57 8.01
C GLU A 40 -8.41 5.90 9.24
N ARG A 41 -8.37 7.16 9.69
CA ARG A 41 -9.16 7.62 10.86
C ARG A 41 -10.67 7.46 10.63
N LYS A 42 -11.15 7.77 9.43
CA LYS A 42 -12.55 7.59 9.07
C LYS A 42 -12.96 6.12 9.06
N LEU A 43 -12.14 5.25 8.46
CA LEU A 43 -12.35 3.80 8.45
C LEU A 43 -12.42 3.26 9.87
N THR A 44 -11.43 3.60 10.71
CA THR A 44 -11.38 3.15 12.10
C THR A 44 -12.59 3.61 12.88
N LYS A 45 -12.99 4.86 12.76
CA LYS A 45 -14.14 5.42 13.48
C LYS A 45 -15.47 4.74 13.09
N ILE A 46 -15.65 4.37 11.82
CA ILE A 46 -16.95 3.88 11.32
C ILE A 46 -17.07 2.36 11.48
N HIS A 47 -15.99 1.61 11.21
CA HIS A 47 -16.04 0.17 11.02
C HIS A 47 -15.29 -0.63 12.09
N TYR A 48 -14.45 0.02 12.88
CA TYR A 48 -13.68 -0.64 13.94
C TYR A 48 -14.21 -0.15 15.29
N GLN A 49 -15.04 -0.96 15.91
CA GLN A 49 -15.64 -0.64 17.20
C GLN A 49 -15.35 -1.79 18.17
N SER A 50 -14.90 -1.45 19.35
CA SER A 50 -14.73 -2.44 20.41
C SER A 50 -16.07 -2.69 21.09
N THR A 51 -16.48 -3.94 21.10
CA THR A 51 -17.57 -4.41 21.98
C THR A 51 -17.03 -4.89 23.32
N ASP A 52 -15.74 -5.28 23.40
CA ASP A 52 -15.11 -5.83 24.58
C ASP A 52 -13.85 -5.05 24.95
N LYS A 53 -13.68 -4.77 26.24
CA LYS A 53 -12.51 -4.05 26.79
C LYS A 53 -11.24 -4.91 26.89
N ILE A 54 -11.30 -6.20 26.57
CA ILE A 54 -10.18 -7.12 26.68
C ILE A 54 -9.49 -7.20 25.32
N CYS A 55 -8.28 -6.66 25.24
CA CYS A 55 -7.43 -6.86 24.08
C CYS A 55 -6.90 -8.30 24.08
N GLY A 56 -7.35 -9.11 23.13
CA GLY A 56 -6.79 -10.44 22.90
C GLY A 56 -5.41 -10.35 22.23
N ASN A 57 -4.57 -11.36 22.45
CA ASN A 57 -3.24 -11.41 21.85
C ASN A 57 -3.33 -12.07 20.48
N LYS A 58 -3.92 -11.38 19.47
CA LYS A 58 -3.97 -11.91 18.11
C LYS A 58 -2.59 -11.80 17.43
N ARG A 59 -2.22 -12.83 16.67
CA ARG A 59 -0.92 -12.88 15.97
C ARG A 59 -0.79 -11.73 14.99
N SER A 60 0.39 -11.13 14.93
CA SER A 60 0.76 -10.12 13.92
C SER A 60 0.62 -10.72 12.52
N THR A 61 -0.48 -10.42 11.84
CA THR A 61 -0.80 -10.89 10.50
C THR A 61 -1.16 -9.70 9.64
N VAL A 62 -0.59 -9.63 8.45
CA VAL A 62 -0.93 -8.60 7.46
C VAL A 62 -2.11 -9.09 6.63
N ILE A 63 -3.20 -8.34 6.63
CA ILE A 63 -4.43 -8.70 5.92
C ILE A 63 -4.71 -7.65 4.85
N TYR A 64 -4.69 -8.09 3.59
CA TYR A 64 -5.20 -7.26 2.50
C TYR A 64 -6.71 -7.14 2.62
N MET A 65 -7.23 -5.91 2.64
CA MET A 65 -8.64 -5.62 2.85
C MET A 65 -9.30 -5.08 1.59
N ALA A 66 -10.27 -5.83 1.02
CA ALA A 66 -11.18 -5.39 -0.03
C ALA A 66 -12.61 -5.77 0.33
N ASN A 67 -13.11 -5.21 1.42
CA ASN A 67 -14.39 -5.53 2.07
C ASN A 67 -15.51 -4.51 1.78
N GLY A 68 -15.29 -3.57 0.87
CA GLY A 68 -16.28 -2.57 0.51
C GLY A 68 -16.29 -1.31 1.39
N TYR A 69 -15.48 -1.25 2.46
CA TYR A 69 -15.44 -0.09 3.36
C TYR A 69 -14.76 1.13 2.73
N THR A 70 -13.96 0.91 1.70
CA THR A 70 -13.33 1.97 0.92
C THR A 70 -13.23 1.60 -0.56
N TRP A 71 -13.05 2.59 -1.41
CA TRP A 71 -12.91 2.38 -2.84
C TRP A 71 -11.49 1.96 -3.21
N HIS A 72 -11.35 0.84 -3.94
CA HIS A 72 -10.05 0.29 -4.37
C HIS A 72 -9.82 0.36 -5.88
N GLY A 73 -10.74 0.93 -6.64
CA GLY A 73 -10.74 0.82 -8.10
C GLY A 73 -11.32 -0.51 -8.60
N GLY A 74 -10.97 -0.87 -9.83
CA GLY A 74 -11.40 -2.10 -10.48
C GLY A 74 -10.69 -3.35 -9.97
N LEU A 75 -11.03 -4.51 -10.55
CA LEU A 75 -10.41 -5.80 -10.18
C LEU A 75 -8.89 -5.78 -10.37
N ALA A 76 -8.42 -5.24 -11.49
CA ALA A 76 -6.98 -5.15 -11.78
C ALA A 76 -6.21 -4.33 -10.73
N ASP A 77 -6.81 -3.25 -10.20
CA ASP A 77 -6.20 -2.44 -9.15
C ASP A 77 -6.12 -3.20 -7.83
N ARG A 78 -7.15 -3.99 -7.52
CA ARG A 78 -7.19 -4.83 -6.32
C ARG A 78 -6.17 -5.96 -6.40
N LEU A 79 -6.08 -6.66 -7.53
CA LEU A 79 -5.07 -7.70 -7.76
C LEU A 79 -3.65 -7.14 -7.67
N LYS A 80 -3.43 -5.93 -8.20
CA LYS A 80 -2.18 -5.19 -8.07
C LYS A 80 -1.81 -4.97 -6.59
N GLY A 81 -2.77 -4.52 -5.79
CA GLY A 81 -2.59 -4.33 -4.35
C GLY A 81 -2.26 -5.63 -3.62
N ILE A 82 -2.99 -6.73 -3.93
CA ILE A 82 -2.74 -8.06 -3.36
C ILE A 82 -1.32 -8.52 -3.63
N VAL A 83 -0.91 -8.56 -4.91
CA VAL A 83 0.41 -9.06 -5.31
C VAL A 83 1.54 -8.19 -4.71
N SER A 84 1.33 -6.88 -4.66
CA SER A 84 2.30 -5.96 -4.09
C SER A 84 2.48 -6.16 -2.58
N LEU A 85 1.39 -6.31 -1.85
CA LEU A 85 1.45 -6.53 -0.41
C LEU A 85 1.98 -7.92 -0.06
N TYR A 86 1.62 -8.94 -0.85
CA TYR A 86 2.19 -10.29 -0.73
C TYR A 86 3.71 -10.28 -0.92
N ALA A 87 4.21 -9.62 -1.98
CA ALA A 87 5.64 -9.51 -2.25
C ALA A 87 6.37 -8.85 -1.08
N TRP A 88 5.83 -7.72 -0.58
CA TRP A 88 6.41 -7.07 0.59
C TRP A 88 6.41 -7.97 1.83
N CYS A 89 5.31 -8.67 2.12
CA CYS A 89 5.22 -9.61 3.24
C CYS A 89 6.22 -10.75 3.11
N SER A 90 6.42 -11.29 1.90
CA SER A 90 7.41 -12.32 1.61
C SER A 90 8.82 -11.83 1.90
N ASP A 91 9.18 -10.63 1.43
CA ASP A 91 10.51 -10.03 1.64
C ASP A 91 10.79 -9.79 3.14
N HIS A 92 9.75 -9.57 3.95
CA HIS A 92 9.85 -9.26 5.38
C HIS A 92 9.45 -10.43 6.30
N SER A 93 9.25 -11.63 5.74
CA SER A 93 8.82 -12.83 6.49
C SER A 93 7.59 -12.58 7.37
N LYS A 94 6.61 -11.82 6.87
CA LYS A 94 5.36 -11.53 7.56
C LYS A 94 4.24 -12.45 7.08
N PRO A 95 3.42 -13.01 7.99
CA PRO A 95 2.23 -13.75 7.60
C PRO A 95 1.26 -12.85 6.83
N PHE A 96 0.77 -13.35 5.69
CA PHE A 96 -0.11 -12.61 4.79
C PHE A 96 -1.44 -13.35 4.59
N LYS A 97 -2.54 -12.62 4.63
CA LYS A 97 -3.89 -13.13 4.36
C LYS A 97 -4.68 -12.14 3.52
N ILE A 98 -5.79 -12.61 2.93
CA ILE A 98 -6.64 -11.82 2.06
C ILE A 98 -8.08 -11.86 2.55
N ASN A 99 -8.63 -10.70 2.90
CA ASN A 99 -10.07 -10.48 3.06
C ASN A 99 -10.62 -9.72 1.85
N PHE A 100 -11.00 -10.46 0.81
CA PHE A 100 -11.63 -9.90 -0.37
C PHE A 100 -13.06 -10.44 -0.46
N CYS A 101 -14.02 -9.68 0.03
CA CYS A 101 -15.43 -10.06 0.08
C CYS A 101 -16.35 -9.09 -0.68
N HIS A 102 -15.83 -8.03 -1.29
CA HIS A 102 -16.60 -7.08 -2.08
C HIS A 102 -15.89 -6.75 -3.42
N PRO A 103 -16.59 -6.74 -4.58
CA PRO A 103 -18.04 -6.99 -4.78
C PRO A 103 -18.41 -8.47 -4.78
N PHE A 104 -17.49 -9.39 -4.65
CA PHE A 104 -17.68 -10.83 -4.55
C PHE A 104 -16.63 -11.42 -3.61
N ARG A 105 -16.86 -12.63 -3.12
CA ARG A 105 -15.88 -13.37 -2.31
C ARG A 105 -14.85 -14.02 -3.22
N LEU A 106 -13.57 -13.65 -3.09
CA LEU A 106 -12.48 -14.11 -3.95
C LEU A 106 -12.30 -15.63 -3.87
N HIS A 107 -12.48 -16.23 -2.70
CA HIS A 107 -12.35 -17.67 -2.48
C HIS A 107 -13.40 -18.52 -3.23
N ASN A 108 -14.47 -17.91 -3.75
CA ASN A 108 -15.43 -18.61 -4.62
C ASN A 108 -14.88 -18.85 -6.03
N TYR A 109 -13.80 -18.18 -6.43
CA TYR A 109 -13.23 -18.22 -7.78
C TYR A 109 -11.78 -18.69 -7.79
N LEU A 110 -11.04 -18.48 -6.69
CA LEU A 110 -9.64 -18.85 -6.55
C LEU A 110 -9.44 -19.66 -5.27
N ILE A 111 -8.70 -20.73 -5.39
CA ILE A 111 -8.28 -21.57 -4.27
C ILE A 111 -6.78 -21.38 -4.01
N PRO A 112 -6.34 -21.48 -2.75
CA PRO A 112 -4.91 -21.51 -2.44
C PRO A 112 -4.21 -22.66 -3.15
N ASN A 113 -2.98 -22.42 -3.63
CA ASN A 113 -2.12 -23.44 -4.17
C ASN A 113 -0.97 -23.74 -3.21
N GLU A 114 0.15 -23.01 -3.33
CA GLU A 114 1.33 -23.22 -2.49
C GLU A 114 1.24 -22.48 -1.14
N TYR A 115 0.52 -21.36 -1.12
CA TYR A 115 0.36 -20.52 0.05
C TYR A 115 -1.11 -20.33 0.40
N ASP A 116 -1.48 -20.71 1.62
CA ASP A 116 -2.83 -20.46 2.14
C ASP A 116 -3.02 -18.99 2.52
N TRP A 117 -3.62 -18.25 1.59
CA TRP A 117 -3.94 -16.82 1.76
C TRP A 117 -5.35 -16.58 2.32
N GLN A 118 -6.16 -17.61 2.53
CA GLN A 118 -7.51 -17.47 3.04
C GLN A 118 -7.50 -17.11 4.53
N ILE A 119 -8.50 -16.37 4.96
CA ILE A 119 -8.78 -16.05 6.35
C ILE A 119 -10.25 -16.28 6.64
N ALA A 120 -10.57 -16.90 7.75
CA ALA A 120 -11.95 -17.05 8.22
C ALA A 120 -12.49 -15.73 8.78
N ASP A 121 -13.77 -15.46 8.62
CA ASP A 121 -14.38 -14.20 9.06
C ASP A 121 -14.22 -14.00 10.58
N GLU A 122 -14.23 -15.07 11.37
CA GLU A 122 -14.01 -15.09 12.83
C GLU A 122 -12.57 -14.76 13.24
N ASP A 123 -11.60 -14.95 12.35
CA ASP A 123 -10.19 -14.62 12.62
C ASP A 123 -9.86 -13.15 12.35
N ILE A 124 -10.78 -12.41 11.72
CA ILE A 124 -10.61 -11.00 11.44
C ILE A 124 -11.11 -10.19 12.63
N SER A 125 -10.20 -9.50 13.31
CA SER A 125 -10.61 -8.59 14.38
C SER A 125 -10.99 -7.22 13.80
N TYR A 126 -12.03 -6.61 14.37
CA TYR A 126 -12.38 -5.21 14.13
C TYR A 126 -12.25 -4.37 15.41
N ASN A 127 -11.58 -4.92 16.44
CA ASN A 127 -11.31 -4.22 17.68
C ASN A 127 -10.11 -3.26 17.50
N PRO A 128 -10.25 -1.95 17.70
CA PRO A 128 -9.16 -0.98 17.54
C PRO A 128 -7.92 -1.25 18.41
N CYS A 129 -8.09 -2.00 19.51
CA CYS A 129 -6.96 -2.39 20.37
C CYS A 129 -6.10 -3.51 19.76
N GLU A 130 -6.66 -4.31 18.83
CA GLU A 130 -6.04 -5.48 18.25
C GLU A 130 -5.60 -5.27 16.79
N VAL A 131 -6.04 -4.16 16.19
CA VAL A 131 -5.89 -3.90 14.76
C VAL A 131 -5.25 -2.55 14.51
N ALA A 132 -4.27 -2.53 13.64
CA ALA A 132 -3.79 -1.31 13.00
C ALA A 132 -4.36 -1.21 11.58
N VAL A 133 -5.03 -0.11 11.27
CA VAL A 133 -5.59 0.15 9.93
C VAL A 133 -4.65 1.05 9.15
N LYS A 134 -4.28 0.62 7.96
CA LYS A 134 -3.42 1.35 7.04
C LYS A 134 -4.07 1.48 5.67
N GLN A 135 -4.01 2.69 5.11
CA GLN A 135 -4.56 2.97 3.80
C GLN A 135 -3.50 3.60 2.90
N CYS A 136 -3.36 3.07 1.69
CA CYS A 136 -2.52 3.62 0.63
C CYS A 136 -3.21 3.42 -0.73
N LEU A 137 -4.20 4.28 -1.00
CA LEU A 137 -5.07 4.19 -2.18
C LEU A 137 -4.85 5.39 -3.09
N ILE A 138 -4.46 5.12 -4.34
CA ILE A 138 -4.35 6.14 -5.38
C ILE A 138 -5.71 6.25 -6.09
N ALA A 139 -6.25 7.46 -6.06
CA ALA A 139 -7.34 7.80 -6.96
C ALA A 139 -6.79 8.08 -8.37
N PRO A 140 -7.52 7.73 -9.45
CA PRO A 140 -7.07 7.96 -10.83
C PRO A 140 -6.67 9.42 -11.11
N VAL A 141 -7.31 10.37 -10.43
CA VAL A 141 -7.03 11.82 -10.53
C VAL A 141 -5.63 12.21 -10.01
N LEU A 142 -5.00 11.37 -9.17
CA LEU A 142 -3.65 11.61 -8.61
C LEU A 142 -2.55 10.90 -9.40
N ALA A 143 -2.88 10.29 -10.52
CA ALA A 143 -1.90 9.71 -11.45
C ALA A 143 -1.17 10.83 -12.22
N VAL A 144 -0.48 11.72 -11.49
CA VAL A 144 0.39 12.72 -12.09
C VAL A 144 1.55 11.99 -12.75
N PRO A 145 1.79 12.18 -14.07
CA PRO A 145 2.81 11.43 -14.82
C PRO A 145 4.21 11.52 -14.21
N THR A 146 4.51 12.61 -13.52
CA THR A 146 5.80 12.86 -12.87
C THR A 146 6.01 12.07 -11.57
N VAL A 147 4.95 11.64 -10.91
CA VAL A 147 5.01 10.91 -9.62
C VAL A 147 4.90 9.41 -9.83
N GLN A 148 4.21 8.96 -10.89
CA GLN A 148 3.98 7.54 -11.18
C GLN A 148 5.22 6.64 -11.15
N PRO A 149 6.37 7.04 -11.72
CA PRO A 149 7.55 6.16 -11.75
C PRO A 149 8.15 5.86 -10.37
N ARG A 150 7.95 6.76 -9.39
CA ARG A 150 8.47 6.62 -8.02
C ARG A 150 7.49 6.02 -7.03
N LEU A 151 6.22 5.86 -7.41
CA LEU A 151 5.20 5.32 -6.51
C LEU A 151 5.54 3.93 -5.94
N PRO A 152 6.15 3.01 -6.70
CA PRO A 152 6.54 1.71 -6.16
C PRO A 152 7.58 1.79 -5.04
N GLU A 153 8.57 2.67 -5.18
CA GLU A 153 9.61 2.91 -4.17
C GLU A 153 9.00 3.54 -2.91
N LEU A 154 8.18 4.57 -3.10
CA LEU A 154 7.48 5.26 -2.03
C LEU A 154 6.50 4.35 -1.26
N LEU A 155 5.89 3.37 -1.95
CA LEU A 155 5.07 2.38 -1.26
C LEU A 155 5.92 1.47 -0.38
N GLY A 156 7.08 1.02 -0.86
CA GLY A 156 8.02 0.22 -0.09
C GLY A 156 8.44 0.94 1.19
N GLU A 157 8.96 2.15 1.07
CA GLU A 157 9.35 2.99 2.20
C GLU A 157 8.19 3.21 3.19
N TRP A 158 6.98 3.46 2.68
CA TRP A 158 5.80 3.65 3.52
C TRP A 158 5.40 2.36 4.25
N LEU A 159 5.48 1.19 3.60
CA LEU A 159 5.22 -0.09 4.22
C LEU A 159 6.27 -0.38 5.31
N ASP A 160 7.55 -0.17 5.03
CA ASP A 160 8.64 -0.38 5.97
C ASP A 160 8.49 0.50 7.21
N GLU A 161 8.16 1.78 7.03
CA GLU A 161 7.97 2.72 8.13
C GLU A 161 6.77 2.36 9.02
N HIS A 162 5.68 1.85 8.42
CA HIS A 162 4.41 1.73 9.13
C HIS A 162 4.03 0.30 9.51
N LEU A 163 4.63 -0.73 8.89
CA LEU A 163 4.21 -2.11 9.07
C LEU A 163 5.19 -2.98 9.90
N VAL A 164 6.42 -2.53 10.11
CA VAL A 164 7.44 -3.36 10.77
C VAL A 164 7.18 -3.55 12.27
N GLN A 165 6.44 -2.65 12.92
CA GLN A 165 6.45 -2.51 14.39
C GLN A 165 5.18 -2.93 15.13
N THR A 166 4.19 -3.57 14.49
CA THR A 166 2.93 -3.87 15.19
C THR A 166 2.80 -5.34 15.58
N ASN A 167 2.49 -5.60 16.86
CA ASN A 167 2.07 -6.92 17.36
C ASN A 167 0.58 -7.21 17.10
N ALA A 168 -0.12 -6.31 16.42
CA ALA A 168 -1.53 -6.38 16.10
C ALA A 168 -1.78 -6.93 14.70
N GLN A 169 -3.02 -7.33 14.39
CA GLN A 169 -3.41 -7.53 13.00
C GLN A 169 -3.28 -6.21 12.23
N LEU A 170 -2.78 -6.31 11.02
CA LEU A 170 -2.56 -5.15 10.17
C LEU A 170 -3.49 -5.19 8.97
N HIS A 171 -4.52 -4.36 8.98
CA HIS A 171 -5.49 -4.24 7.89
C HIS A 171 -5.01 -3.22 6.87
N VAL A 172 -4.65 -3.69 5.68
CA VAL A 172 -4.07 -2.84 4.63
C VAL A 172 -5.03 -2.70 3.45
N TYR A 173 -5.40 -1.46 3.17
CA TYR A 173 -6.20 -1.05 2.02
C TYR A 173 -5.28 -0.41 0.99
N THR A 174 -4.92 -1.13 -0.08
CA THR A 174 -4.03 -0.60 -1.12
C THR A 174 -4.41 -1.06 -2.52
N ASN A 175 -4.15 -0.21 -3.51
CA ASN A 175 -4.21 -0.49 -4.95
C ASN A 175 -2.89 -0.12 -5.64
N MET A 176 -1.84 0.11 -4.86
CA MET A 176 -0.53 0.51 -5.37
C MET A 176 0.31 -0.69 -5.75
N ARG A 177 1.32 -0.44 -6.58
CA ARG A 177 2.32 -1.43 -6.98
C ARG A 177 3.55 -1.30 -6.09
N TYR A 178 4.05 -2.42 -5.59
CA TYR A 178 5.35 -2.51 -4.92
C TYR A 178 6.49 -2.67 -5.94
N GLY A 179 7.63 -1.99 -5.74
CA GLY A 179 8.65 -1.83 -6.76
C GLY A 179 9.31 -3.10 -7.27
N ASN A 180 9.53 -4.06 -6.40
CA ASN A 180 10.20 -5.32 -6.71
C ASN A 180 9.23 -6.51 -6.90
N SER A 181 7.96 -6.22 -7.18
CA SER A 181 6.95 -7.27 -7.38
C SER A 181 7.44 -8.32 -8.39
N PRO A 182 7.33 -9.62 -8.05
CA PRO A 182 7.75 -10.75 -8.90
C PRO A 182 7.06 -10.80 -10.27
N LEU A 183 6.05 -9.97 -10.52
CA LEU A 183 5.44 -9.80 -11.83
C LEU A 183 6.43 -9.34 -12.94
N ARG A 184 7.68 -8.98 -12.60
CA ARG A 184 8.73 -8.69 -13.57
C ARG A 184 9.57 -9.91 -13.99
N ARG A 185 9.51 -11.01 -13.26
CA ARG A 185 10.16 -12.27 -13.69
C ARG A 185 9.07 -13.33 -13.85
N PRO A 186 8.87 -13.89 -15.06
CA PRO A 186 8.17 -15.15 -15.15
C PRO A 186 8.92 -16.14 -14.23
N PRO A 187 8.22 -17.00 -13.49
CA PRO A 187 8.88 -18.02 -12.71
C PRO A 187 9.81 -18.77 -13.62
N GLU A 188 11.09 -18.86 -13.25
CA GLU A 188 12.02 -19.77 -13.93
C GLU A 188 11.36 -21.14 -13.85
N ARG A 189 11.00 -21.68 -15.01
CA ARG A 189 10.45 -23.03 -15.08
C ARG A 189 11.53 -23.97 -14.58
N ILE A 190 11.40 -24.41 -13.35
CA ILE A 190 12.16 -25.54 -12.83
C ILE A 190 11.51 -26.75 -13.52
N TYR A 191 12.20 -27.29 -14.52
CA TYR A 191 11.89 -28.57 -15.14
C TYR A 191 12.45 -29.69 -14.28
#